data_88ea2ef6f56fa62d09f47adb099204ba
#
_entry.id   88ea2ef6f56fa62d09f47adb099204ba
#
_cell.length_a   1.000
_cell.length_b   1.000
_cell.length_c   1.000
_cell.angle_alpha   90.00
_cell.angle_beta   90.00
_cell.angle_gamma   90.00
#
_symmetry.space_group_name_H-M   'P 1'
#
loop_
_entity.id
_entity.type
_entity.pdbx_description
1 polymer ?
#
loop_
_entity_poly.entity_id
_entity_poly.type
_entity_poly.pdbx_seq_one_letter_code
_entity_poly.pdbx_strand_id
1 'polypeptide(L)'
;MNKLIVTLIASAAVFAACNRSGQKFDASGTFEVDEVIVSAEQTGKILSFNVAEGQSIPREQVVGIIDAENLSLQKEQIQASIAALQEKTSNVLPQVKLLQEQLAVQESQLKNMLQERTRIENLLKQDAATRKQLDDMNSSIEVLQRQMDVTRQQINVQKSNTSTQNRSVLSEQKPMEKRVAQLNEQIGKAQIINPVGGTVITKYAEAGEVTSAGKALYKIANLDTLTLRAYITGNQLPQIKLNQQVKVLIDSGAKAYREYPGIITWVADKAEFTPKTIQTRDERANLVYAIKVRVKNDGYLKIGMYGEVLFGK
;
A
#
# COMPACT_ATOMS: atom_id res chain seq x y z
N MET A 1 60.29 5.95 71.99
CA MET A 1 58.83 6.18 71.93
C MET A 1 58.39 6.83 70.63
N ASN A 2 59.20 7.69 70.02
CA ASN A 2 58.78 8.44 68.83
C ASN A 2 58.74 7.64 67.47
N LYS A 3 59.50 6.54 67.37
CA LYS A 3 59.48 5.75 66.12
C LYS A 3 58.23 4.84 65.94
N LEU A 4 57.70 4.37 67.07
CA LEU A 4 56.50 3.52 67.06
C LEU A 4 55.20 4.30 66.71
N ILE A 5 55.11 5.57 67.11
CA ILE A 5 53.98 6.47 66.82
C ILE A 5 53.98 6.86 65.36
N VAL A 6 55.16 7.11 64.75
CA VAL A 6 55.22 7.46 63.31
C VAL A 6 54.87 6.29 62.41
N THR A 7 55.18 5.05 62.77
CA THR A 7 54.80 3.85 62.04
C THR A 7 53.26 3.56 62.14
N LEU A 8 52.65 3.88 63.27
CA LEU A 8 51.21 3.67 63.44
C LEU A 8 50.41 4.70 62.67
N ILE A 9 50.88 5.96 62.58
CA ILE A 9 50.23 7.04 61.79
C ILE A 9 50.40 6.77 60.28
N ALA A 10 51.52 6.26 59.81
CA ALA A 10 51.77 5.90 58.42
C ALA A 10 50.88 4.69 57.98
N SER A 11 50.62 3.71 58.88
CA SER A 11 49.71 2.59 58.60
C SER A 11 48.25 3.01 58.55
N ALA A 12 47.82 4.00 59.34
CA ALA A 12 46.41 4.50 59.30
C ALA A 12 46.09 5.33 58.02
N ALA A 13 47.11 6.01 57.44
CA ALA A 13 46.99 6.76 56.21
C ALA A 13 46.76 5.86 54.94
N VAL A 14 47.25 4.63 54.95
CA VAL A 14 47.15 3.68 53.85
C VAL A 14 45.71 3.06 53.78
N PHE A 15 45.01 2.96 54.92
CA PHE A 15 43.65 2.44 54.96
C PHE A 15 42.54 3.48 54.51
N ALA A 16 42.88 4.77 54.51
CA ALA A 16 41.91 5.80 54.05
C ALA A 16 41.87 5.98 52.54
N ALA A 17 42.76 5.35 51.77
CA ALA A 17 42.86 5.56 50.31
C ALA A 17 41.98 4.60 49.48
N CYS A 18 41.23 3.69 50.09
CA CYS A 18 40.39 2.69 49.36
C CYS A 18 38.88 2.94 49.44
N ASN A 19 38.40 4.15 49.71
CA ASN A 19 37.00 4.44 49.62
C ASN A 19 36.70 5.12 48.27
N ARG A 20 36.92 4.41 47.12
CA ARG A 20 36.37 4.77 45.84
C ARG A 20 34.88 4.39 45.85
N SER A 21 34.04 5.32 46.28
CA SER A 21 32.60 5.22 45.98
C SER A 21 32.45 5.30 44.47
N GLY A 22 32.40 4.12 43.80
CA GLY A 22 31.98 4.04 42.41
C GLY A 22 30.61 4.70 42.30
N GLN A 23 30.44 5.57 41.36
CA GLN A 23 29.17 6.20 41.06
C GLN A 23 28.13 5.09 40.89
N LYS A 24 27.12 5.04 41.80
CA LYS A 24 26.08 4.02 41.75
C LYS A 24 25.09 4.44 40.69
N PHE A 25 24.97 3.68 39.62
CA PHE A 25 23.94 3.83 38.61
C PHE A 25 22.68 3.09 39.06
N ASP A 26 21.52 3.61 38.70
CA ASP A 26 20.22 3.05 39.08
C ASP A 26 19.81 1.92 38.15
N ALA A 27 20.12 2.04 36.84
CA ALA A 27 19.86 1.03 35.84
C ALA A 27 20.97 1.02 34.78
N SER A 28 21.07 -0.07 34.05
CA SER A 28 22.01 -0.19 32.92
C SER A 28 21.37 -1.04 31.81
N GLY A 29 21.78 -0.80 30.58
CA GLY A 29 21.27 -1.52 29.44
C GLY A 29 21.97 -1.19 28.13
N THR A 30 21.33 -1.51 27.03
CA THR A 30 21.83 -1.29 25.68
C THR A 30 20.87 -0.47 24.83
N PHE A 31 21.42 0.32 23.92
CA PHE A 31 20.63 1.07 22.95
C PHE A 31 20.10 0.16 21.86
N GLU A 32 18.81 0.26 21.60
CA GLU A 32 18.08 -0.40 20.52
C GLU A 32 17.31 0.64 19.68
N VAL A 33 16.87 0.22 18.51
CA VAL A 33 16.01 1.01 17.62
C VAL A 33 14.97 0.09 17.00
N ASP A 34 13.82 0.66 16.63
CA ASP A 34 12.82 -0.08 15.86
C ASP A 34 13.28 -0.16 14.40
N GLU A 35 13.62 -1.37 13.97
CA GLU A 35 14.12 -1.65 12.64
C GLU A 35 12.99 -2.09 11.71
N VAL A 36 12.94 -1.54 10.51
CA VAL A 36 12.00 -1.93 9.45
C VAL A 36 12.78 -2.68 8.36
N ILE A 37 12.37 -3.91 8.09
CA ILE A 37 12.91 -4.70 6.98
C ILE A 37 12.05 -4.39 5.75
N VAL A 38 12.67 -3.80 4.74
CA VAL A 38 12.04 -3.55 3.44
C VAL A 38 12.29 -4.77 2.56
N SER A 39 11.21 -5.41 2.14
CA SER A 39 11.22 -6.62 1.33
C SER A 39 10.69 -6.36 -0.08
N ALA A 40 11.09 -7.18 -1.04
CA ALA A 40 10.55 -7.14 -2.39
C ALA A 40 9.06 -7.49 -2.37
N GLU A 41 8.24 -6.72 -3.09
CA GLU A 41 6.81 -7.01 -3.27
C GLU A 41 6.54 -7.78 -4.56
N GLN A 42 7.56 -7.86 -5.45
CA GLN A 42 7.48 -8.52 -6.74
C GLN A 42 8.66 -9.45 -6.96
N THR A 43 8.43 -10.51 -7.75
CA THR A 43 9.49 -11.43 -8.18
C THR A 43 10.06 -10.98 -9.51
N GLY A 44 11.38 -10.94 -9.63
CA GLY A 44 12.09 -10.55 -10.86
C GLY A 44 13.55 -10.21 -10.59
N LYS A 45 14.26 -9.82 -11.66
CA LYS A 45 15.64 -9.32 -11.56
C LYS A 45 15.62 -7.87 -11.08
N ILE A 46 16.47 -7.52 -10.14
CA ILE A 46 16.66 -6.14 -9.68
C ILE A 46 17.44 -5.39 -10.78
N LEU A 47 16.78 -4.49 -11.49
CA LEU A 47 17.38 -3.69 -12.56
C LEU A 47 18.24 -2.56 -12.02
N SER A 48 17.76 -1.90 -10.97
CA SER A 48 18.48 -0.83 -10.27
C SER A 48 18.19 -0.90 -8.77
N PHE A 49 19.20 -0.58 -7.95
CA PHE A 49 19.05 -0.56 -6.50
C PHE A 49 20.02 0.46 -5.89
N ASN A 50 19.52 1.66 -5.61
CA ASN A 50 20.30 2.81 -5.16
C ASN A 50 20.23 2.95 -3.63
N VAL A 51 20.72 1.93 -2.92
CA VAL A 51 20.75 1.88 -1.47
C VAL A 51 22.18 1.57 -1.02
N ALA A 52 22.70 2.35 -0.08
CA ALA A 52 23.98 2.10 0.57
C ALA A 52 23.84 2.09 2.10
N GLU A 53 24.59 1.24 2.78
CA GLU A 53 24.62 1.23 4.24
C GLU A 53 25.11 2.58 4.79
N GLY A 54 24.45 3.07 5.83
CA GLY A 54 24.69 4.39 6.41
C GLY A 54 24.03 5.56 5.67
N GLN A 55 23.40 5.32 4.51
CA GLN A 55 22.68 6.35 3.76
C GLN A 55 21.36 6.69 4.44
N SER A 56 21.04 7.99 4.54
CA SER A 56 19.73 8.45 4.95
C SER A 56 18.78 8.51 3.75
N ILE A 57 17.61 7.87 3.86
CA ILE A 57 16.60 7.80 2.79
C ILE A 57 15.28 8.35 3.34
N PRO A 58 14.66 9.34 2.68
CA PRO A 58 13.35 9.84 3.06
C PRO A 58 12.25 8.82 2.78
N ARG A 59 11.12 8.99 3.44
CA ARG A 59 9.92 8.21 3.20
C ARG A 59 9.42 8.41 1.76
N GLU A 60 8.84 7.35 1.16
CA GLU A 60 8.22 7.36 -0.17
C GLU A 60 9.21 7.58 -1.34
N GLN A 61 10.49 7.56 -1.09
CA GLN A 61 11.49 7.58 -2.15
C GLN A 61 11.57 6.22 -2.85
N VAL A 62 11.57 6.23 -4.19
CA VAL A 62 11.88 5.05 -5.00
C VAL A 62 13.39 4.82 -4.93
N VAL A 63 13.79 3.64 -4.45
CA VAL A 63 15.18 3.27 -4.23
C VAL A 63 15.68 2.18 -5.18
N GLY A 64 14.79 1.58 -5.95
CA GLY A 64 15.14 0.55 -6.94
C GLY A 64 13.97 0.13 -7.79
N ILE A 65 14.26 -0.68 -8.80
CA ILE A 65 13.28 -1.21 -9.75
C ILE A 65 13.56 -2.69 -9.97
N ILE A 66 12.53 -3.50 -9.87
CA ILE A 66 12.52 -4.92 -10.24
C ILE A 66 11.96 -5.05 -11.65
N ASP A 67 12.47 -5.96 -12.43
CA ASP A 67 12.01 -6.23 -13.79
C ASP A 67 10.53 -6.68 -13.79
N ALA A 68 9.70 -5.94 -14.50
CA ALA A 68 8.28 -6.20 -14.70
C ALA A 68 7.89 -6.20 -16.19
N GLU A 69 8.85 -6.37 -17.10
CA GLU A 69 8.61 -6.32 -18.55
C GLU A 69 7.55 -7.34 -18.98
N ASN A 70 7.62 -8.57 -18.46
CA ASN A 70 6.61 -9.60 -18.76
C ASN A 70 5.20 -9.17 -18.36
N LEU A 71 5.03 -8.51 -17.19
CA LEU A 71 3.74 -7.99 -16.74
C LEU A 71 3.26 -6.84 -17.63
N SER A 72 4.17 -5.99 -18.11
CA SER A 72 3.85 -4.92 -19.07
C SER A 72 3.35 -5.48 -20.39
N LEU A 73 4.02 -6.48 -20.95
CA LEU A 73 3.60 -7.17 -22.18
C LEU A 73 2.23 -7.86 -22.02
N GLN A 74 1.98 -8.52 -20.89
CA GLN A 74 0.67 -9.11 -20.59
C GLN A 74 -0.43 -8.04 -20.53
N LYS A 75 -0.16 -6.89 -19.90
CA LYS A 75 -1.09 -5.75 -19.88
C LYS A 75 -1.39 -5.25 -21.28
N GLU A 76 -0.39 -5.05 -22.11
CA GLU A 76 -0.56 -4.60 -23.49
C GLU A 76 -1.36 -5.59 -24.32
N GLN A 77 -1.13 -6.89 -24.15
CA GLN A 77 -1.91 -7.93 -24.80
C GLN A 77 -3.39 -7.85 -24.46
N ILE A 78 -3.72 -7.65 -23.18
CA ILE A 78 -5.13 -7.51 -22.74
C ILE A 78 -5.72 -6.21 -23.26
N GLN A 79 -4.98 -5.12 -23.27
CA GLN A 79 -5.43 -3.85 -23.83
C GLN A 79 -5.73 -3.96 -25.33
N ALA A 80 -4.88 -4.64 -26.08
CA ALA A 80 -5.14 -4.95 -27.49
C ALA A 80 -6.40 -5.80 -27.66
N SER A 81 -6.64 -6.77 -26.77
CA SER A 81 -7.87 -7.58 -26.78
C SER A 81 -9.12 -6.74 -26.52
N ILE A 82 -9.05 -5.76 -25.58
CA ILE A 82 -10.14 -4.81 -25.32
C ILE A 82 -10.43 -3.96 -26.58
N ALA A 83 -9.40 -3.45 -27.25
CA ALA A 83 -9.55 -2.69 -28.49
C ALA A 83 -10.21 -3.53 -29.59
N ALA A 84 -9.79 -4.79 -29.76
CA ALA A 84 -10.38 -5.72 -30.71
C ALA A 84 -11.86 -6.04 -30.41
N LEU A 85 -12.29 -6.07 -29.13
CA LEU A 85 -13.69 -6.21 -28.75
C LEU A 85 -14.52 -5.01 -29.17
N GLN A 86 -13.99 -3.79 -29.06
CA GLN A 86 -14.69 -2.58 -29.50
C GLN A 86 -14.92 -2.58 -31.01
N GLU A 87 -13.95 -3.05 -31.79
CA GLU A 87 -14.07 -3.17 -33.25
C GLU A 87 -15.09 -4.25 -33.68
N LYS A 88 -15.35 -5.27 -32.84
CA LYS A 88 -16.38 -6.29 -33.08
C LYS A 88 -17.80 -5.79 -32.91
N THR A 89 -18.00 -4.60 -32.34
CA THR A 89 -19.36 -4.05 -32.21
C THR A 89 -19.93 -3.69 -33.58
N SER A 90 -21.14 -4.15 -33.84
CA SER A 90 -21.84 -3.91 -35.11
C SER A 90 -22.53 -2.53 -35.09
N ASN A 91 -22.41 -1.82 -36.21
CA ASN A 91 -23.18 -0.61 -36.43
C ASN A 91 -24.53 -0.96 -37.09
N VAL A 92 -25.60 -0.71 -36.37
CA VAL A 92 -26.97 -0.97 -36.84
C VAL A 92 -27.48 0.08 -37.83
N LEU A 93 -26.85 1.26 -37.90
CA LEU A 93 -27.36 2.39 -38.68
C LEU A 93 -27.59 2.10 -40.16
N PRO A 94 -26.74 1.41 -40.93
CA PRO A 94 -26.98 1.14 -42.34
C PRO A 94 -28.21 0.28 -42.59
N GLN A 95 -28.42 -0.79 -41.80
CA GLN A 95 -29.57 -1.68 -41.95
C GLN A 95 -30.87 -0.99 -41.53
N VAL A 96 -30.86 -0.23 -40.44
CA VAL A 96 -32.00 0.53 -39.98
C VAL A 96 -32.36 1.61 -40.98
N LYS A 97 -31.41 2.31 -41.58
CA LYS A 97 -31.64 3.33 -42.60
C LYS A 97 -32.32 2.75 -43.84
N LEU A 98 -31.84 1.57 -44.30
CA LEU A 98 -32.48 0.89 -45.43
C LEU A 98 -33.97 0.60 -45.17
N LEU A 99 -34.31 0.06 -43.99
CA LEU A 99 -35.71 -0.22 -43.63
C LEU A 99 -36.53 1.08 -43.44
N GLN A 100 -35.92 2.15 -42.95
CA GLN A 100 -36.56 3.46 -42.84
C GLN A 100 -36.89 4.06 -44.22
N GLU A 101 -36.00 3.95 -45.21
CA GLU A 101 -36.26 4.38 -46.56
C GLU A 101 -37.41 3.52 -47.20
N GLN A 102 -37.40 2.21 -46.92
CA GLN A 102 -38.51 1.35 -47.35
C GLN A 102 -39.84 1.78 -46.72
N LEU A 103 -39.87 2.10 -45.44
CA LEU A 103 -41.03 2.61 -44.74
C LEU A 103 -41.50 3.95 -45.34
N ALA A 104 -40.59 4.85 -45.66
CA ALA A 104 -40.90 6.15 -46.29
C ALA A 104 -41.58 5.97 -47.67
N VAL A 105 -41.14 4.98 -48.47
CA VAL A 105 -41.80 4.63 -49.73
C VAL A 105 -43.22 4.14 -49.47
N GLN A 106 -43.45 3.24 -48.50
CA GLN A 106 -44.78 2.76 -48.12
C GLN A 106 -45.67 3.88 -47.61
N GLU A 107 -45.14 4.83 -46.84
CA GLU A 107 -45.87 6.03 -46.37
C GLU A 107 -46.34 6.92 -47.55
N SER A 108 -45.48 7.07 -48.55
CA SER A 108 -45.82 7.82 -49.77
C SER A 108 -46.95 7.10 -50.56
N GLN A 109 -46.85 5.75 -50.65
CA GLN A 109 -47.92 4.94 -51.28
C GLN A 109 -49.26 5.07 -50.54
N LEU A 110 -49.21 4.98 -49.18
CA LEU A 110 -50.37 5.13 -48.33
C LEU A 110 -51.05 6.51 -48.55
N LYS A 111 -50.24 7.57 -48.60
CA LYS A 111 -50.77 8.91 -48.86
C LYS A 111 -51.47 9.00 -50.17
N ASN A 112 -50.96 8.41 -51.26
CA ASN A 112 -51.60 8.39 -52.58
C ASN A 112 -52.89 7.59 -52.53
N MET A 113 -52.94 6.43 -51.89
CA MET A 113 -54.08 5.60 -51.74
C MET A 113 -55.23 6.30 -50.93
N LEU A 114 -54.88 7.03 -49.88
CA LEU A 114 -55.81 7.84 -49.09
C LEU A 114 -56.44 8.99 -49.93
N GLN A 115 -55.62 9.62 -50.78
CA GLN A 115 -56.13 10.64 -51.71
C GLN A 115 -57.13 10.01 -52.74
N GLU A 116 -56.75 8.84 -53.29
CA GLU A 116 -57.65 8.12 -54.25
C GLU A 116 -58.93 7.64 -53.58
N ARG A 117 -58.81 7.12 -52.32
CA ARG A 117 -60.01 6.77 -51.54
C ARG A 117 -60.95 7.99 -51.41
N THR A 118 -60.45 9.15 -51.06
CA THR A 118 -61.23 10.39 -50.93
C THR A 118 -61.87 10.77 -52.26
N ARG A 119 -61.19 10.57 -53.39
CA ARG A 119 -61.74 10.77 -54.73
C ARG A 119 -62.92 9.83 -55.03
N ILE A 120 -62.77 8.51 -54.77
CA ILE A 120 -63.80 7.50 -54.93
C ILE A 120 -65.01 7.80 -54.03
N GLU A 121 -64.77 8.20 -52.76
CA GLU A 121 -65.83 8.59 -51.84
C GLU A 121 -66.69 9.77 -52.37
N ASN A 122 -66.07 10.76 -53.02
CA ASN A 122 -66.76 11.90 -53.62
C ASN A 122 -67.48 11.51 -54.90
N LEU A 123 -66.89 10.61 -55.71
CA LEU A 123 -67.59 10.09 -56.92
C LEU A 123 -68.78 9.20 -56.54
N LEU A 124 -68.71 8.42 -55.46
CA LEU A 124 -69.76 7.62 -54.95
C LEU A 124 -71.00 8.47 -54.52
N LYS A 125 -70.77 9.65 -53.92
CA LYS A 125 -71.80 10.62 -53.58
C LYS A 125 -72.52 11.17 -54.77
N GLN A 126 -71.88 11.10 -55.95
CA GLN A 126 -72.45 11.57 -57.27
C GLN A 126 -72.90 10.43 -58.13
N ASP A 127 -73.05 9.21 -57.56
CA ASP A 127 -73.44 7.96 -58.28
C ASP A 127 -72.46 7.60 -59.43
N ALA A 128 -71.26 8.14 -59.43
CA ALA A 128 -70.20 7.96 -60.47
C ALA A 128 -69.16 6.90 -60.14
N ALA A 129 -69.24 6.20 -58.93
CA ALA A 129 -68.44 5.09 -58.53
C ALA A 129 -69.25 4.02 -57.82
N THR A 130 -68.73 2.80 -57.71
CA THR A 130 -69.37 1.68 -57.02
C THR A 130 -68.87 1.48 -55.57
N ARG A 131 -69.77 0.96 -54.70
CA ARG A 131 -69.37 0.60 -53.32
C ARG A 131 -68.23 -0.41 -53.31
N LYS A 132 -68.21 -1.36 -54.25
CA LYS A 132 -67.13 -2.33 -54.39
C LYS A 132 -65.77 -1.68 -54.57
N GLN A 133 -65.68 -0.61 -55.41
CA GLN A 133 -64.44 0.12 -55.62
C GLN A 133 -63.92 0.76 -54.32
N LEU A 134 -64.82 1.29 -53.47
CA LEU A 134 -64.45 1.84 -52.19
C LEU A 134 -63.97 0.75 -51.22
N ASP A 135 -64.69 -0.40 -51.18
CA ASP A 135 -64.29 -1.54 -50.32
C ASP A 135 -62.93 -2.14 -50.72
N ASP A 136 -62.71 -2.29 -52.05
CA ASP A 136 -61.43 -2.77 -52.57
C ASP A 136 -60.28 -1.79 -52.22
N MET A 137 -60.55 -0.48 -52.28
CA MET A 137 -59.56 0.54 -51.88
C MET A 137 -59.24 0.49 -50.37
N ASN A 138 -60.26 0.38 -49.52
CA ASN A 138 -60.11 0.26 -48.08
C ASN A 138 -59.31 -1.00 -47.71
N SER A 139 -59.60 -2.13 -48.33
CA SER A 139 -58.85 -3.37 -48.14
C SER A 139 -57.42 -3.23 -48.56
N SER A 140 -57.11 -2.54 -49.66
CA SER A 140 -55.74 -2.27 -50.11
C SER A 140 -54.99 -1.36 -49.14
N ILE A 141 -55.64 -0.35 -48.59
CA ILE A 141 -55.07 0.54 -47.55
C ILE A 141 -54.76 -0.27 -46.28
N GLU A 142 -55.64 -1.13 -45.81
CA GLU A 142 -55.47 -1.98 -44.66
C GLU A 142 -54.24 -2.91 -44.82
N VAL A 143 -54.11 -3.56 -45.99
CA VAL A 143 -53.00 -4.42 -46.33
C VAL A 143 -51.68 -3.62 -46.27
N LEU A 144 -51.65 -2.42 -46.87
CA LEU A 144 -50.46 -1.58 -46.86
C LEU A 144 -50.10 -1.12 -45.44
N GLN A 145 -51.05 -0.73 -44.61
CA GLN A 145 -50.83 -0.37 -43.23
C GLN A 145 -50.22 -1.54 -42.43
N ARG A 146 -50.73 -2.74 -42.59
CA ARG A 146 -50.16 -3.97 -41.98
C ARG A 146 -48.73 -4.22 -42.46
N GLN A 147 -48.43 -4.01 -43.74
CA GLN A 147 -47.07 -4.11 -44.28
C GLN A 147 -46.12 -3.08 -43.65
N MET A 148 -46.58 -1.84 -43.45
CA MET A 148 -45.83 -0.79 -42.76
C MET A 148 -45.55 -1.18 -41.30
N ASP A 149 -46.50 -1.77 -40.57
CA ASP A 149 -46.31 -2.25 -39.20
C ASP A 149 -45.28 -3.37 -39.13
N VAL A 150 -45.27 -4.29 -40.11
CA VAL A 150 -44.24 -5.32 -40.23
C VAL A 150 -42.86 -4.67 -40.42
N THR A 151 -42.75 -3.66 -41.31
CA THR A 151 -41.49 -2.95 -41.55
C THR A 151 -41.01 -2.22 -40.27
N ARG A 152 -41.92 -1.57 -39.53
CA ARG A 152 -41.59 -0.95 -38.23
C ARG A 152 -41.10 -1.97 -37.23
N GLN A 153 -41.76 -3.13 -37.16
CA GLN A 153 -41.34 -4.21 -36.27
C GLN A 153 -39.96 -4.75 -36.66
N GLN A 154 -39.67 -4.88 -37.97
CA GLN A 154 -38.34 -5.29 -38.46
C GLN A 154 -37.25 -4.30 -38.00
N ILE A 155 -37.51 -2.98 -38.06
CA ILE A 155 -36.59 -1.96 -37.54
C ILE A 155 -36.33 -2.17 -36.05
N ASN A 156 -37.37 -2.41 -35.25
CA ASN A 156 -37.26 -2.63 -33.81
C ASN A 156 -36.45 -3.91 -33.49
N VAL A 157 -36.74 -5.01 -34.19
CA VAL A 157 -36.02 -6.27 -34.05
C VAL A 157 -34.56 -6.11 -34.40
N GLN A 158 -34.22 -5.42 -35.50
CA GLN A 158 -32.86 -5.18 -35.92
C GLN A 158 -32.08 -4.36 -34.88
N LYS A 159 -32.69 -3.28 -34.36
CA LYS A 159 -32.08 -2.47 -33.26
C LYS A 159 -31.86 -3.31 -32.01
N SER A 160 -32.85 -4.10 -31.61
CA SER A 160 -32.79 -4.94 -30.40
C SER A 160 -31.68 -6.01 -30.52
N ASN A 161 -31.63 -6.72 -31.65
CA ASN A 161 -30.64 -7.76 -31.89
C ASN A 161 -29.24 -7.21 -31.86
N THR A 162 -28.97 -6.12 -32.57
CA THR A 162 -27.64 -5.48 -32.56
C THR A 162 -27.29 -4.94 -31.18
N SER A 163 -28.25 -4.33 -30.47
CA SER A 163 -28.00 -3.87 -29.09
C SER A 163 -27.64 -5.02 -28.14
N THR A 164 -28.38 -6.16 -28.28
CA THR A 164 -28.11 -7.35 -27.45
C THR A 164 -26.75 -7.97 -27.79
N GLN A 165 -26.42 -8.09 -29.06
CA GLN A 165 -25.12 -8.59 -29.53
C GLN A 165 -23.98 -7.68 -29.03
N ASN A 166 -24.10 -6.36 -29.23
CA ASN A 166 -23.09 -5.40 -28.75
C ASN A 166 -22.93 -5.45 -27.22
N ARG A 167 -24.03 -5.58 -26.47
CA ARG A 167 -23.99 -5.74 -25.02
C ARG A 167 -23.27 -7.00 -24.60
N SER A 168 -23.49 -8.12 -25.30
CA SER A 168 -22.77 -9.37 -25.06
C SER A 168 -21.26 -9.19 -25.26
N VAL A 169 -20.84 -8.62 -26.38
CA VAL A 169 -19.43 -8.35 -26.69
C VAL A 169 -18.82 -7.42 -25.65
N LEU A 170 -19.47 -6.30 -25.31
CA LEU A 170 -18.97 -5.31 -24.35
C LEU A 170 -19.00 -5.82 -22.89
N SER A 171 -19.80 -6.83 -22.58
CA SER A 171 -19.81 -7.44 -21.24
C SER A 171 -18.48 -8.13 -20.91
N GLU A 172 -17.73 -8.58 -21.92
CA GLU A 172 -16.40 -9.17 -21.77
C GLU A 172 -15.30 -8.12 -21.47
N GLN A 173 -15.55 -6.86 -21.78
CA GLN A 173 -14.60 -5.77 -21.58
C GLN A 173 -14.30 -5.51 -20.09
N LYS A 174 -15.32 -5.47 -19.25
CA LYS A 174 -15.16 -5.16 -17.80
C LYS A 174 -14.23 -6.12 -17.05
N PRO A 175 -14.33 -7.44 -17.21
CA PRO A 175 -13.36 -8.36 -16.62
C PRO A 175 -11.92 -8.10 -17.08
N MET A 176 -11.74 -7.79 -18.37
CA MET A 176 -10.42 -7.48 -18.94
C MET A 176 -9.85 -6.17 -18.38
N GLU A 177 -10.66 -5.13 -18.22
CA GLU A 177 -10.27 -3.87 -17.56
C GLU A 177 -9.82 -4.11 -16.13
N LYS A 178 -10.50 -4.99 -15.37
CA LYS A 178 -10.09 -5.37 -14.02
C LYS A 178 -8.76 -6.12 -14.02
N ARG A 179 -8.54 -6.95 -15.04
CA ARG A 179 -7.24 -7.63 -15.19
C ARG A 179 -6.11 -6.66 -15.51
N VAL A 180 -6.35 -5.65 -16.35
CA VAL A 180 -5.40 -4.55 -16.60
C VAL A 180 -5.09 -3.79 -15.31
N ALA A 181 -6.11 -3.48 -14.51
CA ALA A 181 -5.90 -2.82 -13.21
C ALA A 181 -5.06 -3.66 -12.25
N GLN A 182 -5.28 -4.96 -12.18
CA GLN A 182 -4.48 -5.90 -11.39
C GLN A 182 -3.01 -5.93 -11.85
N LEU A 183 -2.77 -5.98 -13.16
CA LEU A 183 -1.42 -5.95 -13.72
C LEU A 183 -0.72 -4.61 -13.43
N ASN A 184 -1.44 -3.48 -13.52
CA ASN A 184 -0.89 -2.18 -13.15
C ASN A 184 -0.45 -2.12 -11.69
N GLU A 185 -1.22 -2.70 -10.77
CA GLU A 185 -0.84 -2.81 -9.35
C GLU A 185 0.44 -3.66 -9.19
N GLN A 186 0.52 -4.80 -9.88
CA GLN A 186 1.71 -5.66 -9.83
C GLN A 186 2.95 -4.96 -10.41
N ILE A 187 2.80 -4.21 -11.51
CA ILE A 187 3.86 -3.39 -12.10
C ILE A 187 4.27 -2.27 -11.13
N GLY A 188 3.33 -1.64 -10.44
CA GLY A 188 3.62 -0.67 -9.40
C GLY A 188 4.47 -1.25 -8.26
N LYS A 189 4.19 -2.49 -7.85
CA LYS A 189 4.96 -3.23 -6.83
C LYS A 189 6.36 -3.63 -7.26
N ALA A 190 6.70 -3.50 -8.54
CA ALA A 190 8.06 -3.66 -9.03
C ALA A 190 8.96 -2.46 -8.67
N GLN A 191 8.40 -1.32 -8.30
CA GLN A 191 9.15 -0.21 -7.73
C GLN A 191 9.41 -0.46 -6.25
N ILE A 192 10.67 -0.42 -5.84
CA ILE A 192 11.06 -0.55 -4.44
C ILE A 192 10.95 0.83 -3.80
N ILE A 193 9.91 1.03 -3.00
CA ILE A 193 9.61 2.31 -2.35
C ILE A 193 9.98 2.21 -0.88
N ASN A 194 10.71 3.21 -0.36
CA ASN A 194 11.07 3.27 1.05
C ASN A 194 9.86 3.63 1.93
N PRO A 195 9.39 2.74 2.83
CA PRO A 195 8.16 2.96 3.60
C PRO A 195 8.32 3.94 4.76
N VAL A 196 9.54 4.13 5.28
CA VAL A 196 9.84 4.98 6.44
C VAL A 196 11.10 5.79 6.21
N GLY A 197 11.11 7.05 6.65
CA GLY A 197 12.35 7.84 6.65
C GLY A 197 13.35 7.33 7.70
N GLY A 198 14.62 7.25 7.34
CA GLY A 198 15.65 6.79 8.26
C GLY A 198 16.99 6.52 7.60
N THR A 199 17.87 5.85 8.32
CA THR A 199 19.20 5.44 7.86
C THR A 199 19.22 3.94 7.59
N VAL A 200 19.80 3.55 6.47
CA VAL A 200 19.98 2.14 6.10
C VAL A 200 21.02 1.50 7.04
N ILE A 201 20.62 0.44 7.71
CA ILE A 201 21.49 -0.29 8.66
C ILE A 201 22.22 -1.43 7.94
N THR A 202 21.48 -2.19 7.13
CA THR A 202 22.03 -3.36 6.42
C THR A 202 21.39 -3.48 5.05
N LYS A 203 22.19 -3.79 4.05
CA LYS A 203 21.79 -4.09 2.69
C LYS A 203 21.89 -5.59 2.44
N TYR A 204 20.82 -6.23 1.94
CA TYR A 204 20.76 -7.68 1.72
C TYR A 204 20.74 -8.08 0.25
N ALA A 205 20.59 -7.13 -0.68
CA ALA A 205 20.47 -7.42 -2.10
C ALA A 205 21.25 -6.40 -2.94
N GLU A 206 21.65 -6.82 -4.14
CA GLU A 206 22.37 -5.98 -5.10
C GLU A 206 21.63 -5.89 -6.43
N ALA A 207 21.90 -4.80 -7.17
CA ALA A 207 21.42 -4.70 -8.56
C ALA A 207 22.00 -5.85 -9.40
N GLY A 208 21.15 -6.44 -10.25
CA GLY A 208 21.49 -7.61 -11.05
C GLY A 208 21.10 -8.96 -10.44
N GLU A 209 20.81 -9.02 -9.13
CA GLU A 209 20.30 -10.24 -8.48
C GLU A 209 18.84 -10.49 -8.83
N VAL A 210 18.43 -11.76 -8.71
CA VAL A 210 17.04 -12.18 -8.79
C VAL A 210 16.45 -12.21 -7.38
N THR A 211 15.31 -11.55 -7.21
CA THR A 211 14.56 -11.53 -5.93
C THR A 211 13.20 -12.20 -6.11
N SER A 212 12.58 -12.54 -4.99
CA SER A 212 11.20 -13.04 -4.91
C SER A 212 10.39 -12.20 -3.92
N ALA A 213 9.08 -12.18 -4.09
CA ALA A 213 8.19 -11.51 -3.16
C ALA A 213 8.42 -12.01 -1.72
N GLY A 214 8.56 -11.08 -0.78
CA GLY A 214 8.88 -11.34 0.63
C GLY A 214 10.37 -11.42 0.96
N LYS A 215 11.31 -11.50 -0.03
CA LYS A 215 12.74 -11.50 0.24
C LYS A 215 13.18 -10.11 0.73
N ALA A 216 13.90 -10.07 1.86
CA ALA A 216 14.44 -8.84 2.41
C ALA A 216 15.46 -8.20 1.45
N LEU A 217 15.35 -6.89 1.23
CA LEU A 217 16.23 -6.11 0.37
C LEU A 217 17.18 -5.26 1.19
N TYR A 218 16.70 -4.59 2.21
CA TYR A 218 17.50 -3.81 3.15
C TYR A 218 16.75 -3.60 4.46
N LYS A 219 17.49 -3.14 5.47
CA LYS A 219 16.97 -2.78 6.79
C LYS A 219 17.21 -1.29 7.03
N ILE A 220 16.19 -0.58 7.50
CA ILE A 220 16.23 0.85 7.77
C ILE A 220 15.67 1.15 9.16
N ALA A 221 16.23 2.16 9.83
CA ALA A 221 15.70 2.66 11.09
C ALA A 221 15.90 4.18 11.22
N ASN A 222 15.06 4.80 12.02
CA ASN A 222 15.26 6.19 12.40
C ASN A 222 16.30 6.28 13.53
N LEU A 223 17.49 6.79 13.23
CA LEU A 223 18.58 6.95 14.19
C LEU A 223 18.59 8.31 14.91
N ASP A 224 17.64 9.21 14.64
CA ASP A 224 17.55 10.51 15.34
C ASP A 224 17.17 10.34 16.81
N THR A 225 16.52 9.22 17.13
CA THR A 225 16.09 8.88 18.48
C THR A 225 16.33 7.41 18.71
N LEU A 226 17.11 7.09 19.76
CA LEU A 226 17.38 5.72 20.17
C LEU A 226 16.64 5.42 21.48
N THR A 227 16.37 4.15 21.71
CA THR A 227 15.76 3.64 22.94
C THR A 227 16.79 2.87 23.73
N LEU A 228 17.10 3.34 24.94
CA LEU A 228 17.90 2.55 25.87
C LEU A 228 16.97 1.56 26.59
N ARG A 229 17.16 0.27 26.34
CA ARG A 229 16.52 -0.81 27.10
C ARG A 229 17.39 -1.12 28.30
N ALA A 230 16.99 -0.60 29.46
CA ALA A 230 17.72 -0.76 30.71
C ALA A 230 16.92 -1.63 31.68
N TYR A 231 17.59 -2.17 32.67
CA TYR A 231 17.03 -3.10 33.64
C TYR A 231 17.15 -2.54 35.06
N ILE A 232 16.05 -2.62 35.79
CA ILE A 232 15.92 -2.20 37.19
C ILE A 232 15.52 -3.37 38.09
N THR A 233 15.84 -3.26 39.35
CA THR A 233 15.40 -4.20 40.37
C THR A 233 13.95 -3.93 40.83
N GLY A 234 13.27 -4.94 41.39
CA GLY A 234 11.93 -4.76 41.93
C GLY A 234 11.82 -3.69 43.00
N ASN A 235 12.88 -3.44 43.79
CA ASN A 235 12.89 -2.38 44.81
C ASN A 235 12.93 -0.96 44.24
N GLN A 236 13.35 -0.80 42.99
CA GLN A 236 13.39 0.49 42.30
C GLN A 236 12.09 0.82 41.56
N LEU A 237 11.26 -0.21 41.27
CA LEU A 237 10.01 -0.06 40.52
C LEU A 237 9.06 1.01 41.09
N PRO A 238 8.84 1.13 42.42
CA PRO A 238 7.97 2.18 42.96
C PRO A 238 8.47 3.61 42.76
N GLN A 239 9.75 3.80 42.46
CA GLN A 239 10.39 5.12 42.27
C GLN A 239 10.28 5.63 40.84
N ILE A 240 9.76 4.81 39.90
CA ILE A 240 9.75 5.07 38.48
C ILE A 240 8.34 5.38 38.00
N LYS A 241 8.22 6.39 37.15
CA LYS A 241 6.95 6.77 36.52
C LYS A 241 7.13 6.89 35.01
N LEU A 242 6.08 6.57 34.28
CA LEU A 242 6.02 6.87 32.86
C LEU A 242 6.17 8.37 32.62
N ASN A 243 6.86 8.75 31.56
CA ASN A 243 7.23 10.14 31.20
C ASN A 243 8.16 10.83 32.17
N GLN A 244 8.76 10.11 33.11
CA GLN A 244 9.79 10.65 33.99
C GLN A 244 11.05 11.01 33.19
N GLN A 245 11.60 12.19 33.43
CA GLN A 245 12.90 12.59 32.89
C GLN A 245 14.01 11.94 33.70
N VAL A 246 15.00 11.40 33.02
CA VAL A 246 16.17 10.72 33.58
C VAL A 246 17.42 11.18 32.87
N LYS A 247 18.56 11.01 33.53
CA LYS A 247 19.89 11.20 32.90
C LYS A 247 20.41 9.87 32.41
N VAL A 248 20.80 9.82 31.16
CA VAL A 248 21.46 8.67 30.56
C VAL A 248 22.95 8.99 30.40
N LEU A 249 23.79 8.12 30.92
CA LEU A 249 25.24 8.25 30.94
C LEU A 249 25.86 7.23 30.00
N ILE A 250 26.74 7.71 29.14
CA ILE A 250 27.48 6.88 28.19
C ILE A 250 28.98 7.01 28.49
N ASP A 251 29.65 5.89 28.57
CA ASP A 251 31.11 5.89 28.71
C ASP A 251 31.77 6.52 27.47
N SER A 252 32.51 7.59 27.67
CA SER A 252 33.22 8.29 26.60
C SER A 252 34.75 8.11 26.66
N GLY A 253 35.21 7.08 27.35
CA GLY A 253 36.63 6.74 27.53
C GLY A 253 37.29 7.42 28.74
N ALA A 254 38.38 6.86 29.23
CA ALA A 254 39.26 7.36 30.30
C ALA A 254 38.57 8.03 31.51
N LYS A 255 37.41 7.49 31.99
CA LYS A 255 36.64 7.95 33.17
C LYS A 255 35.73 9.17 32.93
N ALA A 256 35.46 9.55 31.71
CA ALA A 256 34.49 10.59 31.38
C ALA A 256 33.17 9.99 30.94
N TYR A 257 32.06 10.50 31.48
CA TYR A 257 30.71 10.17 31.02
C TYR A 257 30.14 11.32 30.22
N ARG A 258 29.43 10.96 29.11
CA ARG A 258 28.62 11.90 28.36
C ARG A 258 27.17 11.76 28.79
N GLU A 259 26.55 12.87 29.20
CA GLU A 259 25.19 12.88 29.69
C GLU A 259 24.21 13.20 28.56
N TYR A 260 23.11 12.44 28.49
CA TYR A 260 21.99 12.69 27.60
C TYR A 260 20.70 12.76 28.42
N PRO A 261 19.79 13.70 28.10
CA PRO A 261 18.46 13.69 28.68
C PRO A 261 17.66 12.52 28.06
N GLY A 262 17.00 11.75 28.92
CA GLY A 262 16.15 10.63 28.51
C GLY A 262 14.77 10.74 29.15
N ILE A 263 13.78 10.10 28.54
CA ILE A 263 12.40 10.02 29.03
C ILE A 263 12.00 8.54 29.07
N ILE A 264 11.51 8.08 30.22
CA ILE A 264 10.99 6.72 30.38
C ILE A 264 9.67 6.63 29.62
N THR A 265 9.63 5.78 28.58
CA THR A 265 8.46 5.60 27.71
C THR A 265 7.70 4.32 27.98
N TRP A 266 8.32 3.35 28.65
CA TRP A 266 7.71 2.07 28.94
C TRP A 266 8.41 1.39 30.12
N VAL A 267 7.64 0.65 30.89
CA VAL A 267 8.07 -0.19 32.01
C VAL A 267 7.44 -1.57 31.82
N ALA A 268 8.21 -2.63 31.95
CA ALA A 268 7.71 -4.00 31.78
C ALA A 268 6.72 -4.38 32.87
N ASP A 269 5.59 -4.98 32.48
CA ASP A 269 4.61 -5.54 33.40
C ASP A 269 5.02 -6.89 34.00
N LYS A 270 6.04 -7.52 33.41
CA LYS A 270 6.57 -8.81 33.82
C LYS A 270 8.05 -8.71 34.10
N ALA A 271 8.47 -9.40 35.16
CA ALA A 271 9.89 -9.56 35.45
C ALA A 271 10.57 -10.42 34.39
N GLU A 272 11.77 -10.02 34.02
CA GLU A 272 12.67 -10.75 33.12
C GLU A 272 13.87 -11.26 33.90
N PHE A 273 14.52 -12.30 33.39
CA PHE A 273 15.82 -12.72 33.91
C PHE A 273 16.90 -11.85 33.26
N THR A 274 17.90 -11.43 34.01
CA THR A 274 19.03 -10.70 33.43
C THR A 274 19.70 -11.54 32.33
N PRO A 275 20.03 -10.94 31.18
CA PRO A 275 20.61 -11.69 30.05
C PRO A 275 22.08 -12.13 30.28
N LYS A 276 22.52 -12.27 31.51
CA LYS A 276 23.89 -12.74 31.83
C LYS A 276 24.00 -14.25 31.78
N THR A 277 24.94 -14.74 31.03
CA THR A 277 25.23 -16.18 30.77
C THR A 277 25.98 -16.91 31.90
N ILE A 278 26.34 -16.27 33.00
CA ILE A 278 27.06 -16.89 34.11
C ILE A 278 26.20 -16.79 35.37
N GLN A 279 25.81 -17.94 35.91
CA GLN A 279 24.88 -18.03 37.00
C GLN A 279 25.56 -18.58 38.25
N THR A 280 25.85 -17.72 39.19
CA THR A 280 26.04 -18.13 40.58
C THR A 280 24.67 -18.28 41.26
N ARG A 281 24.62 -19.05 42.36
CA ARG A 281 23.37 -19.36 43.10
C ARG A 281 22.67 -18.09 43.61
N ASP A 282 23.41 -17.04 43.91
CA ASP A 282 22.91 -15.75 44.43
C ASP A 282 22.38 -14.82 43.34
N GLU A 283 22.81 -15.00 42.09
CA GLU A 283 22.33 -14.19 40.95
C GLU A 283 20.98 -14.64 40.35
N ARG A 284 20.54 -15.88 40.67
CA ARG A 284 19.22 -16.37 40.22
C ARG A 284 18.01 -15.72 40.93
N ALA A 285 18.26 -15.01 42.04
CA ALA A 285 17.20 -14.42 42.87
C ALA A 285 16.81 -13.00 42.46
N ASN A 286 17.52 -12.37 41.52
CA ASN A 286 17.26 -10.97 41.13
C ASN A 286 16.42 -10.90 39.86
N LEU A 287 15.11 -10.94 40.04
CA LEU A 287 14.13 -10.55 39.01
C LEU A 287 14.35 -9.08 38.72
N VAL A 288 14.49 -8.76 37.43
CA VAL A 288 14.63 -7.40 36.93
C VAL A 288 13.45 -7.04 36.05
N TYR A 289 13.15 -5.76 36.00
CA TYR A 289 12.13 -5.22 35.10
C TYR A 289 12.81 -4.39 34.02
N ALA A 290 12.46 -4.64 32.77
CA ALA A 290 12.94 -3.83 31.67
C ALA A 290 12.23 -2.48 31.64
N ILE A 291 12.98 -1.41 31.39
CA ILE A 291 12.46 -0.08 31.10
C ILE A 291 12.97 0.39 29.75
N LYS A 292 12.18 1.17 29.03
CA LYS A 292 12.59 1.82 27.79
C LYS A 292 12.73 3.32 28.03
N VAL A 293 13.92 3.83 27.80
CA VAL A 293 14.26 5.24 27.91
C VAL A 293 14.55 5.79 26.54
N ARG A 294 13.73 6.72 26.07
CA ARG A 294 13.91 7.41 24.79
C ARG A 294 14.97 8.51 24.94
N VAL A 295 15.96 8.50 24.06
CA VAL A 295 17.09 9.43 24.06
C VAL A 295 17.26 10.02 22.66
N LYS A 296 17.34 11.34 22.55
CA LYS A 296 17.66 12.02 21.30
C LYS A 296 19.12 11.78 20.95
N ASN A 297 19.40 11.34 19.75
CA ASN A 297 20.73 11.07 19.26
C ASN A 297 21.33 12.33 18.61
N ASP A 298 22.59 12.59 18.88
CA ASP A 298 23.40 13.64 18.25
C ASP A 298 24.36 13.08 17.18
N GLY A 299 24.19 11.78 16.80
CA GLY A 299 25.06 11.05 15.90
C GLY A 299 26.15 10.21 16.58
N TYR A 300 26.36 10.43 17.88
CA TYR A 300 27.36 9.65 18.67
C TYR A 300 26.82 8.30 19.12
N LEU A 301 25.53 8.25 19.52
CA LEU A 301 24.93 7.01 20.00
C LEU A 301 24.77 5.99 18.87
N LYS A 302 25.16 4.74 19.15
CA LYS A 302 25.03 3.62 18.21
C LYS A 302 24.20 2.50 18.81
N ILE A 303 23.56 1.74 17.96
CA ILE A 303 22.82 0.52 18.32
C ILE A 303 23.80 -0.44 19.01
N GLY A 304 23.37 -1.04 20.14
CA GLY A 304 24.19 -1.95 20.93
C GLY A 304 25.16 -1.27 21.90
N MET A 305 25.29 0.07 21.88
CA MET A 305 26.08 0.76 22.91
C MET A 305 25.48 0.56 24.30
N TYR A 306 26.34 0.46 25.32
CA TYR A 306 25.92 0.45 26.71
C TYR A 306 25.57 1.85 27.19
N GLY A 307 24.56 1.92 28.02
CA GLY A 307 24.17 3.13 28.71
C GLY A 307 23.72 2.85 30.14
N GLU A 308 23.93 3.81 31.00
CA GLU A 308 23.56 3.79 32.40
C GLU A 308 22.55 4.89 32.68
N VAL A 309 21.61 4.63 33.58
CA VAL A 309 20.54 5.57 33.89
C VAL A 309 20.66 6.01 35.33
N LEU A 310 20.52 7.31 35.56
CA LEU A 310 20.30 7.92 36.86
C LEU A 310 18.91 8.47 36.94
N PHE A 311 18.14 8.01 37.92
CA PHE A 311 16.83 8.57 38.23
C PHE A 311 17.05 9.86 39.04
N GLY A 312 16.56 10.99 38.56
CA GLY A 312 16.59 12.23 39.32
C GLY A 312 15.85 12.03 40.65
N LYS A 313 16.49 12.48 41.74
CA LYS A 313 15.86 12.50 43.06
C LYS A 313 14.72 13.51 43.12
#